data_26834c76131db2118f41d04b1f75fc13
#
_entry.id   26834c76131db2118f41d04b1f75fc13
#
_cell.length_a   1.000
_cell.length_b   1.000
_cell.length_c   1.000
_cell.angle_alpha   90.00
_cell.angle_beta   90.00
_cell.angle_gamma   90.00
#
_symmetry.space_group_name_H-M   'P 1'
#
loop_
_entity.id
_entity.type
_entity.pdbx_description
1 polymer ?
#
loop_
_entity_poly.entity_id
_entity_poly.type
_entity_poly.pdbx_seq_one_letter_code
_entity_poly.pdbx_strand_id
1 'polypeptide(L)'
;MSTTGATEAKGRLYGVGLGPGDPNLMTLRAVEVIGEADVVAYHSARHGRSIARSIAAKHLRESHIEEPLVYPVTTETTDHPGGYQGAMEEFYESAAARLAAHLDAGRTVAVLAEGDPLFYSSYMHMHKRLAHRYETEVIPGVTSVSAAAARLGTPLVEGEEVLTILPGTLPEEELTARLAATDSAVVMKLGRTFPAVRGAMERSGRLAEARYVERATMAGERTGVLADTDPQSVPYFAVAVVPSRIGNPGSVPSGPGEVAVVGTGPAGPLWLTPETRRALADAEVLVGYTTYLDRVPVRPGQIRHGSDNKVESERAEFALDLARRGQRVAVVSGGDPGVFAMATAVLEVAAQAEYKDVPVRVLPGVTAANAAAAAAGAPLGHDYATISLSDRLKPWEVIAERLRAAASADLVLALYNPGSRSRTWQVAQARELLLELRAPETPVVVARDVGGPEQSVRIVTLAGLEPSEVDMRTLLLIGSSQTQVTERADGSRITWTPRRYA
;
A
#
# COMPACT_ATOMS: atom_id res chain seq x y z
N MET A 1 2.61 33.91 -60.51
CA MET A 1 2.98 32.49 -60.38
C MET A 1 3.20 32.18 -58.90
N SER A 2 2.17 31.69 -58.29
CA SER A 2 2.20 31.33 -56.86
C SER A 2 2.56 29.84 -56.78
N THR A 3 3.79 29.53 -56.38
CA THR A 3 4.21 28.16 -56.08
C THR A 3 3.64 27.80 -54.69
N THR A 4 2.48 27.17 -54.69
CA THR A 4 2.00 26.40 -53.57
C THR A 4 3.02 25.28 -53.33
N GLY A 5 3.88 25.46 -52.34
CA GLY A 5 4.71 24.38 -51.82
C GLY A 5 3.77 23.30 -51.28
N ALA A 6 3.72 22.17 -51.94
CA ALA A 6 3.14 20.96 -51.42
C ALA A 6 3.94 20.63 -50.13
N THR A 7 3.35 20.76 -48.96
CA THR A 7 3.87 20.23 -47.74
C THR A 7 3.95 18.73 -47.97
N GLU A 8 5.15 18.19 -48.18
CA GLU A 8 5.35 16.73 -48.23
C GLU A 8 4.72 16.13 -46.98
N ALA A 9 3.85 15.13 -47.17
CA ALA A 9 3.17 14.47 -46.07
C ALA A 9 4.23 13.80 -45.21
N LYS A 10 4.34 14.24 -43.95
CA LYS A 10 5.25 13.62 -43.00
C LYS A 10 4.86 12.16 -42.77
N GLY A 11 5.85 11.34 -42.53
CA GLY A 11 5.65 9.92 -42.22
C GLY A 11 4.96 9.73 -40.87
N ARG A 12 4.54 8.51 -40.60
CA ARG A 12 3.83 8.11 -39.40
C ARG A 12 4.73 7.23 -38.50
N LEU A 13 4.71 7.48 -37.19
CA LEU A 13 5.45 6.72 -36.20
C LEU A 13 4.53 5.73 -35.47
N TYR A 14 4.96 4.49 -35.38
CA TYR A 14 4.31 3.46 -34.58
C TYR A 14 5.24 2.96 -33.48
N GLY A 15 4.75 2.92 -32.24
CA GLY A 15 5.35 2.13 -31.18
C GLY A 15 4.67 0.77 -31.10
N VAL A 16 5.37 -0.32 -31.41
CA VAL A 16 4.75 -1.63 -31.61
C VAL A 16 5.13 -2.59 -30.52
N GLY A 17 4.15 -2.99 -29.69
CA GLY A 17 4.31 -4.03 -28.66
C GLY A 17 4.28 -5.43 -29.27
N LEU A 18 5.34 -6.18 -29.01
CA LEU A 18 5.53 -7.52 -29.56
C LEU A 18 5.14 -8.65 -28.61
N GLY A 19 4.71 -8.30 -27.41
CA GLY A 19 4.50 -9.32 -26.39
C GLY A 19 5.78 -9.78 -25.72
N PRO A 20 5.69 -10.76 -24.80
CA PRO A 20 6.76 -11.13 -23.87
C PRO A 20 7.85 -12.01 -24.47
N GLY A 21 7.66 -12.58 -25.66
CA GLY A 21 8.67 -13.44 -26.28
C GLY A 21 8.17 -14.41 -27.34
N ASP A 22 7.05 -15.07 -27.12
CA ASP A 22 6.41 -15.94 -28.12
C ASP A 22 5.78 -15.08 -29.24
N PRO A 23 6.18 -15.24 -30.52
CA PRO A 23 5.56 -14.52 -31.64
C PRO A 23 4.04 -14.70 -31.76
N ASN A 24 3.48 -15.79 -31.23
CA ASN A 24 2.04 -16.01 -31.24
C ASN A 24 1.27 -15.13 -30.22
N LEU A 25 1.98 -14.42 -29.35
CA LEU A 25 1.41 -13.45 -28.41
C LEU A 25 1.45 -12.00 -28.91
N MET A 26 1.89 -11.80 -30.16
CA MET A 26 1.73 -10.53 -30.85
C MET A 26 0.26 -10.28 -31.17
N THR A 27 -0.17 -9.02 -31.05
CA THR A 27 -1.52 -8.66 -31.49
C THR A 27 -1.60 -8.67 -33.02
N LEU A 28 -2.78 -8.96 -33.58
CA LEU A 28 -3.01 -8.88 -35.03
C LEU A 28 -2.63 -7.50 -35.57
N ARG A 29 -2.97 -6.43 -34.84
CA ARG A 29 -2.61 -5.06 -35.23
C ARG A 29 -1.10 -4.82 -35.28
N ALA A 30 -0.34 -5.41 -34.35
CA ALA A 30 1.12 -5.34 -34.40
C ALA A 30 1.68 -5.99 -35.67
N VAL A 31 1.16 -7.14 -36.06
CA VAL A 31 1.54 -7.84 -37.29
C VAL A 31 1.23 -7.02 -38.54
N GLU A 32 0.04 -6.44 -38.60
CA GLU A 32 -0.40 -5.56 -39.73
C GLU A 32 0.55 -4.36 -39.84
N VAL A 33 0.78 -3.61 -38.75
CA VAL A 33 1.62 -2.41 -38.74
C VAL A 33 3.04 -2.71 -39.14
N ILE A 34 3.62 -3.81 -38.66
CA ILE A 34 4.95 -4.25 -39.11
C ILE A 34 4.93 -4.54 -40.62
N GLY A 35 3.89 -5.22 -41.12
CA GLY A 35 3.73 -5.51 -42.51
C GLY A 35 3.56 -4.27 -43.42
N GLU A 36 3.01 -3.17 -42.92
CA GLU A 36 2.76 -1.91 -43.64
C GLU A 36 3.93 -0.92 -43.54
N ALA A 37 4.84 -1.08 -42.54
CA ALA A 37 5.91 -0.15 -42.32
C ALA A 37 6.97 -0.16 -43.43
N ASP A 38 7.55 1.02 -43.72
CA ASP A 38 8.72 1.14 -44.58
C ASP A 38 10.00 0.84 -43.79
N VAL A 39 10.02 1.29 -42.55
CA VAL A 39 11.17 1.18 -41.64
C VAL A 39 10.78 0.43 -40.39
N VAL A 40 11.56 -0.58 -40.05
CA VAL A 40 11.41 -1.33 -38.80
C VAL A 40 12.64 -1.06 -37.92
N ALA A 41 12.42 -0.27 -36.86
CA ALA A 41 13.44 0.10 -35.90
C ALA A 41 13.36 -0.77 -34.63
N TYR A 42 14.48 -1.11 -34.08
CA TYR A 42 14.55 -1.92 -32.83
C TYR A 42 15.83 -1.65 -32.05
N HIS A 43 15.69 -1.69 -30.73
CA HIS A 43 16.86 -1.57 -29.86
C HIS A 43 17.67 -2.88 -29.86
N SER A 44 19.00 -2.74 -29.84
CA SER A 44 19.91 -3.88 -29.78
C SER A 44 21.11 -3.61 -28.88
N ALA A 45 21.71 -4.68 -28.35
CA ALA A 45 23.00 -4.59 -27.66
C ALA A 45 24.14 -4.47 -28.66
N ARG A 46 25.34 -4.06 -28.21
CA ARG A 46 26.57 -3.93 -29.06
C ARG A 46 26.92 -5.17 -29.88
N HIS A 47 26.59 -6.35 -29.35
CA HIS A 47 26.78 -7.61 -30.08
C HIS A 47 25.75 -7.89 -31.18
N GLY A 48 24.88 -6.91 -31.51
CA GLY A 48 23.92 -6.95 -32.62
C GLY A 48 22.68 -7.81 -32.37
N ARG A 49 22.49 -8.42 -31.18
CA ARG A 49 21.30 -9.20 -30.88
C ARG A 49 20.19 -8.29 -30.36
N SER A 50 18.99 -8.43 -30.93
CA SER A 50 17.76 -7.78 -30.50
C SER A 50 16.69 -8.83 -30.29
N ILE A 51 16.13 -8.87 -29.09
CA ILE A 51 14.99 -9.76 -28.77
C ILE A 51 13.76 -9.30 -29.53
N ALA A 52 13.48 -7.99 -29.56
CA ALA A 52 12.37 -7.44 -30.34
C ALA A 52 12.42 -7.89 -31.80
N ARG A 53 13.58 -7.75 -32.46
CA ARG A 53 13.77 -8.21 -33.84
C ARG A 53 13.53 -9.72 -33.97
N SER A 54 14.00 -10.52 -33.01
CA SER A 54 13.83 -11.98 -33.08
C SER A 54 12.36 -12.41 -32.96
N ILE A 55 11.57 -11.72 -32.13
CA ILE A 55 10.12 -11.96 -32.01
C ILE A 55 9.41 -11.64 -33.31
N ALA A 56 9.73 -10.49 -33.95
CA ALA A 56 9.12 -10.04 -35.19
C ALA A 56 9.65 -10.75 -36.45
N ALA A 57 10.68 -11.59 -36.34
CA ALA A 57 11.43 -12.12 -37.50
C ALA A 57 10.57 -12.71 -38.62
N LYS A 58 9.47 -13.41 -38.29
CA LYS A 58 8.56 -14.03 -39.27
C LYS A 58 7.75 -13.02 -40.07
N HIS A 59 7.65 -11.77 -39.60
CA HIS A 59 6.86 -10.70 -40.18
C HIS A 59 7.72 -9.63 -40.86
N LEU A 60 9.04 -9.76 -40.80
CA LEU A 60 9.96 -8.88 -41.52
C LEU A 60 10.02 -9.29 -43.00
N ARG A 61 10.03 -8.29 -43.88
CA ARG A 61 10.14 -8.45 -45.33
C ARG A 61 11.50 -7.95 -45.81
N GLU A 62 12.01 -8.46 -46.89
CA GLU A 62 13.23 -7.99 -47.55
C GLU A 62 13.18 -6.51 -47.97
N SER A 63 11.99 -5.99 -48.18
CA SER A 63 11.74 -4.59 -48.51
C SER A 63 11.82 -3.62 -47.35
N HIS A 64 11.81 -4.11 -46.10
CA HIS A 64 11.92 -3.24 -44.93
C HIS A 64 13.33 -2.64 -44.85
N ILE A 65 13.36 -1.36 -44.48
CA ILE A 65 14.58 -0.73 -44.01
C ILE A 65 14.69 -1.08 -42.53
N GLU A 66 15.66 -1.94 -42.18
CA GLU A 66 15.95 -2.24 -40.79
C GLU A 66 16.81 -1.14 -40.16
N GLU A 67 16.37 -0.55 -39.06
CA GLU A 67 17.03 0.55 -38.35
C GLU A 67 17.41 0.10 -36.91
N PRO A 68 18.60 -0.50 -36.73
CA PRO A 68 19.08 -0.92 -35.41
C PRO A 68 19.51 0.28 -34.55
N LEU A 69 18.89 0.42 -33.39
CA LEU A 69 19.23 1.41 -32.36
C LEU A 69 20.14 0.73 -31.34
N VAL A 70 21.44 0.84 -31.55
CA VAL A 70 22.47 0.11 -30.77
C VAL A 70 22.81 0.88 -29.50
N TYR A 71 22.56 0.29 -28.33
CA TYR A 71 22.90 0.89 -27.05
C TYR A 71 24.41 1.08 -26.88
N PRO A 72 24.86 2.27 -26.43
CA PRO A 72 26.28 2.50 -26.16
C PRO A 72 26.77 1.71 -24.94
N VAL A 73 25.86 1.48 -23.99
CA VAL A 73 26.10 0.77 -22.72
C VAL A 73 24.84 0.00 -22.34
N THR A 74 24.97 -1.21 -21.82
CA THR A 74 23.84 -1.99 -21.28
C THR A 74 23.97 -2.17 -19.78
N THR A 75 24.99 -2.86 -19.32
CA THR A 75 25.25 -3.16 -17.90
C THR A 75 26.69 -2.85 -17.49
N GLU A 76 27.54 -2.44 -18.43
CA GLU A 76 28.93 -2.12 -18.19
C GLU A 76 29.11 -0.72 -17.60
N THR A 77 30.28 -0.43 -17.07
CA THR A 77 30.72 0.93 -16.73
C THR A 77 31.00 1.73 -18.01
N THR A 78 30.83 3.04 -17.96
CA THR A 78 31.06 3.93 -19.09
C THR A 78 32.01 5.04 -18.70
N ASP A 79 32.91 5.43 -19.62
CA ASP A 79 33.83 6.57 -19.49
C ASP A 79 33.17 7.91 -19.89
N HIS A 80 31.86 7.91 -20.19
CA HIS A 80 31.16 9.12 -20.58
C HIS A 80 31.16 10.15 -19.43
N PRO A 81 31.45 11.45 -19.66
CA PRO A 81 31.55 12.48 -18.62
C PRO A 81 30.26 12.62 -17.79
N GLY A 82 29.09 12.41 -18.40
CA GLY A 82 27.77 12.37 -17.72
C GLY A 82 27.39 11.00 -17.14
N GLY A 83 28.33 10.06 -17.07
CA GLY A 83 28.04 8.70 -16.61
C GLY A 83 27.05 7.95 -17.50
N TYR A 84 26.41 6.94 -16.93
CA TYR A 84 25.39 6.13 -17.62
C TYR A 84 24.24 6.98 -18.17
N GLN A 85 23.74 7.94 -17.38
CA GLN A 85 22.61 8.78 -17.80
C GLN A 85 22.97 9.66 -18.99
N GLY A 86 24.16 10.29 -18.98
CA GLY A 86 24.63 11.11 -20.09
C GLY A 86 24.80 10.32 -21.38
N ALA A 87 25.42 9.12 -21.29
CA ALA A 87 25.56 8.24 -22.44
C ALA A 87 24.23 7.79 -23.05
N MET A 88 23.25 7.50 -22.19
CA MET A 88 21.91 7.10 -22.63
C MET A 88 21.11 8.27 -23.22
N GLU A 89 21.25 9.48 -22.67
CA GLU A 89 20.57 10.66 -23.20
C GLU A 89 21.07 11.00 -24.61
N GLU A 90 22.41 11.04 -24.81
CA GLU A 90 23.02 11.23 -26.12
C GLU A 90 22.59 10.17 -27.14
N PHE A 91 22.52 8.91 -26.69
CA PHE A 91 22.01 7.82 -27.52
C PHE A 91 20.56 8.04 -27.96
N TYR A 92 19.67 8.42 -27.03
CA TYR A 92 18.26 8.64 -27.37
C TYR A 92 18.07 9.84 -28.28
N GLU A 93 18.86 10.91 -28.14
CA GLU A 93 18.84 12.04 -29.06
C GLU A 93 19.28 11.62 -30.46
N SER A 94 20.38 10.90 -30.58
CA SER A 94 20.87 10.38 -31.85
C SER A 94 19.87 9.41 -32.51
N ALA A 95 19.30 8.49 -31.74
CA ALA A 95 18.28 7.55 -32.21
C ALA A 95 17.03 8.29 -32.73
N ALA A 96 16.55 9.27 -31.98
CA ALA A 96 15.38 10.06 -32.39
C ALA A 96 15.67 10.87 -33.67
N ALA A 97 16.87 11.42 -33.84
CA ALA A 97 17.25 12.14 -35.05
C ALA A 97 17.26 11.22 -36.28
N ARG A 98 17.74 9.98 -36.15
CA ARG A 98 17.72 8.97 -37.23
C ARG A 98 16.30 8.61 -37.62
N LEU A 99 15.40 8.36 -36.63
CA LEU A 99 14.00 8.07 -36.91
C LEU A 99 13.28 9.29 -37.53
N ALA A 100 13.58 10.50 -37.06
CA ALA A 100 13.06 11.74 -37.63
C ALA A 100 13.42 11.91 -39.10
N ALA A 101 14.64 11.55 -39.52
CA ALA A 101 15.05 11.60 -40.93
C ALA A 101 14.21 10.67 -41.83
N HIS A 102 13.81 9.51 -41.33
CA HIS A 102 12.86 8.65 -42.04
C HIS A 102 11.46 9.25 -42.12
N LEU A 103 10.96 9.80 -41.00
CA LEU A 103 9.65 10.41 -40.90
C LEU A 103 9.54 11.69 -41.77
N ASP A 104 10.60 12.50 -41.81
CA ASP A 104 10.67 13.69 -42.67
C ASP A 104 10.71 13.32 -44.18
N ALA A 105 11.20 12.13 -44.52
CA ALA A 105 11.15 11.56 -45.87
C ALA A 105 9.80 10.90 -46.19
N GLY A 106 8.77 11.10 -45.36
CA GLY A 106 7.41 10.57 -45.59
C GLY A 106 7.25 9.07 -45.29
N ARG A 107 8.25 8.42 -44.67
CA ARG A 107 8.21 6.96 -44.41
C ARG A 107 7.44 6.62 -43.14
N THR A 108 6.75 5.50 -43.18
CA THR A 108 6.13 4.88 -42.01
C THR A 108 7.17 4.11 -41.22
N VAL A 109 7.33 4.47 -39.94
CA VAL A 109 8.33 3.90 -39.03
C VAL A 109 7.66 3.10 -37.92
N ALA A 110 7.95 1.81 -37.82
CA ALA A 110 7.54 0.93 -36.70
C ALA A 110 8.74 0.72 -35.76
N VAL A 111 8.64 1.21 -34.51
CA VAL A 111 9.65 0.97 -33.47
C VAL A 111 9.18 -0.18 -32.61
N LEU A 112 9.91 -1.29 -32.66
CA LEU A 112 9.59 -2.53 -31.97
C LEU A 112 9.98 -2.46 -30.49
N ALA A 113 9.09 -2.96 -29.62
CA ALA A 113 9.28 -3.03 -28.18
C ALA A 113 8.92 -4.42 -27.65
N GLU A 114 9.79 -5.05 -26.85
CA GLU A 114 9.42 -6.25 -26.09
C GLU A 114 8.32 -5.88 -25.08
N GLY A 115 7.34 -6.76 -24.92
CA GLY A 115 6.18 -6.50 -24.06
C GLY A 115 5.30 -5.40 -24.65
N ASP A 116 5.09 -4.34 -23.87
CA ASP A 116 4.28 -3.16 -24.23
C ASP A 116 5.16 -1.91 -24.38
N PRO A 117 4.96 -1.05 -25.40
CA PRO A 117 5.81 0.11 -25.67
C PRO A 117 5.82 1.16 -24.56
N LEU A 118 4.74 1.29 -23.80
CA LEU A 118 4.61 2.27 -22.72
C LEU A 118 4.82 1.69 -21.32
N PHE A 119 5.28 0.43 -21.25
CA PHE A 119 5.50 -0.26 -19.97
C PHE A 119 6.97 -0.66 -19.78
N TYR A 120 7.74 0.18 -19.11
CA TYR A 120 9.20 0.02 -18.89
C TYR A 120 10.05 -0.17 -20.16
N SER A 121 9.57 0.31 -21.30
CA SER A 121 10.21 0.16 -22.60
C SER A 121 11.04 1.38 -22.99
N SER A 122 12.14 1.15 -23.71
CA SER A 122 12.96 2.23 -24.29
C SER A 122 12.22 3.03 -25.39
N TYR A 123 11.17 2.49 -25.98
CA TYR A 123 10.33 3.24 -26.89
C TYR A 123 9.78 4.54 -26.27
N MET A 124 9.52 4.58 -24.98
CA MET A 124 9.03 5.80 -24.31
C MET A 124 9.96 7.00 -24.53
N HIS A 125 11.27 6.79 -24.69
CA HIS A 125 12.21 7.86 -24.99
C HIS A 125 12.04 8.40 -26.42
N MET A 126 11.73 7.52 -27.37
CA MET A 126 11.41 7.90 -28.76
C MET A 126 10.07 8.63 -28.82
N HIS A 127 9.07 8.10 -28.14
CA HIS A 127 7.74 8.72 -28.05
C HIS A 127 7.81 10.17 -27.55
N LYS A 128 8.48 10.39 -26.43
CA LYS A 128 8.63 11.73 -25.83
C LYS A 128 9.30 12.74 -26.77
N ARG A 129 10.20 12.30 -27.64
CA ARG A 129 10.97 13.16 -28.55
C ARG A 129 10.28 13.40 -29.89
N LEU A 130 9.43 12.46 -30.33
CA LEU A 130 8.91 12.45 -31.70
C LEU A 130 7.38 12.69 -31.77
N ALA A 131 6.58 12.25 -30.81
CA ALA A 131 5.13 12.29 -30.87
C ALA A 131 4.53 13.70 -30.99
N HIS A 132 5.23 14.75 -30.57
CA HIS A 132 4.80 16.14 -30.72
C HIS A 132 5.07 16.72 -32.13
N ARG A 133 5.85 16.01 -32.98
CA ARG A 133 6.27 16.43 -34.32
C ARG A 133 5.62 15.62 -35.45
N TYR A 134 5.25 14.37 -35.17
CA TYR A 134 4.79 13.39 -36.16
C TYR A 134 3.49 12.73 -35.69
N GLU A 135 2.65 12.33 -36.62
CA GLU A 135 1.52 11.48 -36.32
C GLU A 135 2.01 10.17 -35.71
N THR A 136 1.52 9.84 -34.52
CA THR A 136 2.03 8.72 -33.73
C THR A 136 0.91 7.86 -33.19
N GLU A 137 1.04 6.55 -33.36
CA GLU A 137 0.14 5.55 -32.79
C GLU A 137 0.95 4.54 -31.97
N VAL A 138 0.39 4.10 -30.84
CA VAL A 138 1.00 3.05 -30.01
C VAL A 138 0.13 1.81 -30.06
N ILE A 139 0.71 0.71 -30.49
CA ILE A 139 0.06 -0.60 -30.53
C ILE A 139 0.45 -1.35 -29.25
N PRO A 140 -0.49 -1.61 -28.33
CA PRO A 140 -0.21 -2.28 -27.09
C PRO A 140 0.24 -3.71 -27.28
N GLY A 141 1.01 -4.23 -26.32
CA GLY A 141 1.46 -5.61 -26.30
C GLY A 141 1.21 -6.31 -24.98
N VAL A 142 1.22 -7.63 -24.98
CA VAL A 142 1.13 -8.43 -23.75
C VAL A 142 2.40 -8.20 -22.91
N THR A 143 2.21 -7.75 -21.66
CA THR A 143 3.34 -7.45 -20.76
C THR A 143 3.97 -8.73 -20.21
N SER A 144 5.22 -8.65 -19.77
CA SER A 144 5.90 -9.76 -19.05
C SER A 144 5.20 -10.10 -17.72
N VAL A 145 4.49 -9.14 -17.13
CA VAL A 145 3.68 -9.34 -15.90
C VAL A 145 2.53 -10.32 -16.17
N SER A 146 1.76 -10.08 -17.22
CA SER A 146 0.67 -10.98 -17.63
C SER A 146 1.18 -12.34 -18.06
N ALA A 147 2.31 -12.37 -18.79
CA ALA A 147 2.94 -13.61 -19.22
C ALA A 147 3.43 -14.45 -18.03
N ALA A 148 4.06 -13.83 -17.03
CA ALA A 148 4.52 -14.53 -15.83
C ALA A 148 3.37 -15.17 -15.07
N ALA A 149 2.26 -14.47 -14.89
CA ALA A 149 1.05 -15.01 -14.26
C ALA A 149 0.50 -16.24 -15.03
N ALA A 150 0.42 -16.11 -16.36
CA ALA A 150 -0.04 -17.19 -17.22
C ALA A 150 0.87 -18.45 -17.15
N ARG A 151 2.19 -18.23 -17.08
CA ARG A 151 3.17 -19.34 -16.95
C ARG A 151 3.12 -20.01 -15.59
N LEU A 152 2.81 -19.26 -14.52
CA LEU A 152 2.61 -19.81 -13.18
C LEU A 152 1.25 -20.48 -13.01
N GLY A 153 0.29 -20.20 -13.90
CA GLY A 153 -1.10 -20.68 -13.78
C GLY A 153 -1.81 -20.13 -12.56
N THR A 154 -1.42 -18.93 -12.08
CA THR A 154 -1.98 -18.32 -10.88
C THR A 154 -2.48 -16.91 -11.16
N PRO A 155 -3.65 -16.50 -10.59
CA PRO A 155 -4.10 -15.12 -10.66
C PRO A 155 -3.09 -14.17 -10.03
N LEU A 156 -2.95 -12.98 -10.60
CA LEU A 156 -2.19 -11.89 -9.96
C LEU A 156 -3.03 -11.23 -8.88
N VAL A 157 -4.26 -10.89 -9.20
CA VAL A 157 -5.21 -10.22 -8.31
C VAL A 157 -6.62 -10.71 -8.59
N GLU A 158 -7.45 -10.68 -7.57
CA GLU A 158 -8.86 -10.99 -7.64
C GLU A 158 -9.68 -10.02 -6.77
N GLY A 159 -10.87 -9.67 -7.23
CA GLY A 159 -11.79 -8.79 -6.48
C GLY A 159 -11.17 -7.42 -6.15
N GLU A 160 -11.08 -7.12 -4.86
CA GLU A 160 -10.60 -5.84 -4.34
C GLU A 160 -9.08 -5.84 -4.00
N GLU A 161 -8.36 -6.90 -4.37
CA GLU A 161 -6.91 -6.95 -4.16
C GLU A 161 -6.16 -5.89 -4.98
N VAL A 162 -5.07 -5.39 -4.44
CA VAL A 162 -4.20 -4.41 -5.09
C VAL A 162 -2.95 -5.09 -5.63
N LEU A 163 -2.71 -4.94 -6.94
CA LEU A 163 -1.45 -5.33 -7.58
C LEU A 163 -0.47 -4.16 -7.59
N THR A 164 0.73 -4.37 -7.04
CA THR A 164 1.82 -3.40 -7.13
C THR A 164 2.94 -3.93 -8.02
N ILE A 165 3.33 -3.14 -9.03
CA ILE A 165 4.45 -3.48 -9.93
C ILE A 165 5.64 -2.61 -9.54
N LEU A 166 6.78 -3.26 -9.23
CA LEU A 166 7.96 -2.62 -8.68
C LEU A 166 9.19 -2.86 -9.57
N PRO A 167 10.01 -1.85 -9.84
CA PRO A 167 11.34 -2.09 -10.39
C PRO A 167 12.27 -2.57 -9.27
N GLY A 168 12.98 -3.68 -9.48
CA GLY A 168 13.93 -4.24 -8.51
C GLY A 168 15.15 -3.37 -8.26
N THR A 169 15.28 -2.25 -8.97
CA THR A 169 16.31 -1.23 -8.79
C THR A 169 16.02 -0.23 -7.67
N LEU A 170 14.83 -0.28 -7.06
CA LEU A 170 14.52 0.51 -5.87
C LEU A 170 15.42 0.11 -4.68
N PRO A 171 15.67 1.02 -3.73
CA PRO A 171 16.32 0.69 -2.48
C PRO A 171 15.59 -0.46 -1.76
N GLU A 172 16.34 -1.33 -1.12
CA GLU A 172 15.81 -2.53 -0.47
C GLU A 172 14.77 -2.22 0.62
N GLU A 173 14.96 -1.12 1.36
CA GLU A 173 13.99 -0.66 2.37
C GLU A 173 12.65 -0.24 1.75
N GLU A 174 12.71 0.47 0.62
CA GLU A 174 11.51 0.88 -0.11
C GLU A 174 10.78 -0.32 -0.71
N LEU A 175 11.50 -1.28 -1.28
CA LEU A 175 10.92 -2.55 -1.74
C LEU A 175 10.23 -3.28 -0.59
N THR A 176 10.88 -3.39 0.58
CA THR A 176 10.32 -4.03 1.77
C THR A 176 9.01 -3.39 2.19
N ALA A 177 8.98 -2.05 2.29
CA ALA A 177 7.79 -1.31 2.70
C ALA A 177 6.62 -1.50 1.71
N ARG A 178 6.91 -1.42 0.40
CA ARG A 178 5.87 -1.58 -0.65
C ARG A 178 5.34 -3.01 -0.72
N LEU A 179 6.21 -4.01 -0.59
CA LEU A 179 5.83 -5.42 -0.58
C LEU A 179 4.98 -5.78 0.65
N ALA A 180 5.26 -5.20 1.80
CA ALA A 180 4.47 -5.38 3.02
C ALA A 180 3.07 -4.75 2.91
N ALA A 181 2.91 -3.70 2.10
CA ALA A 181 1.68 -2.90 2.01
C ALA A 181 0.73 -3.30 0.87
N THR A 182 1.06 -4.32 0.08
CA THR A 182 0.27 -4.75 -1.08
C THR A 182 -0.22 -6.19 -0.97
N ASP A 183 -1.32 -6.51 -1.64
CA ASP A 183 -1.89 -7.86 -1.66
C ASP A 183 -1.10 -8.76 -2.59
N SER A 184 -0.80 -8.31 -3.78
CA SER A 184 -0.02 -8.98 -4.80
C SER A 184 1.06 -8.05 -5.34
N ALA A 185 2.17 -8.61 -5.80
CA ALA A 185 3.25 -7.82 -6.36
C ALA A 185 3.96 -8.53 -7.51
N VAL A 186 4.45 -7.73 -8.45
CA VAL A 186 5.43 -8.21 -9.44
C VAL A 186 6.67 -7.30 -9.38
N VAL A 187 7.82 -7.89 -9.09
CA VAL A 187 9.10 -7.17 -9.10
C VAL A 187 9.83 -7.49 -10.40
N MET A 188 10.09 -6.47 -11.19
CA MET A 188 10.77 -6.56 -12.49
C MET A 188 12.24 -6.15 -12.39
N LYS A 189 13.00 -6.38 -13.46
CA LYS A 189 14.42 -6.00 -13.58
C LYS A 189 15.30 -6.66 -12.51
N LEU A 190 15.17 -7.96 -12.34
CA LEU A 190 15.91 -8.71 -11.33
C LEU A 190 17.42 -8.71 -11.63
N GLY A 191 17.93 -9.66 -12.35
CA GLY A 191 19.36 -9.76 -12.65
C GLY A 191 20.23 -9.50 -11.42
N ARG A 192 21.15 -8.54 -11.51
CA ARG A 192 22.05 -8.16 -10.41
C ARG A 192 21.38 -7.58 -9.17
N THR A 193 20.11 -7.17 -9.25
CA THR A 193 19.36 -6.66 -8.10
C THR A 193 18.66 -7.77 -7.31
N PHE A 194 18.73 -9.01 -7.80
CA PHE A 194 18.04 -10.16 -7.19
C PHE A 194 18.34 -10.36 -5.69
N PRO A 195 19.59 -10.22 -5.20
CA PRO A 195 19.87 -10.36 -3.76
C PRO A 195 19.10 -9.36 -2.91
N ALA A 196 19.03 -8.09 -3.33
CA ALA A 196 18.27 -7.04 -2.64
C ALA A 196 16.74 -7.31 -2.68
N VAL A 197 16.23 -7.75 -3.83
CA VAL A 197 14.82 -8.13 -3.99
C VAL A 197 14.46 -9.31 -3.09
N ARG A 198 15.31 -10.35 -3.03
CA ARG A 198 15.12 -11.50 -2.14
C ARG A 198 15.13 -11.08 -0.67
N GLY A 199 16.07 -10.22 -0.26
CA GLY A 199 16.13 -9.67 1.10
C GLY A 199 14.87 -8.85 1.45
N ALA A 200 14.37 -8.04 0.53
CA ALA A 200 13.12 -7.31 0.69
C ALA A 200 11.90 -8.23 0.83
N MET A 201 11.84 -9.32 0.03
CA MET A 201 10.80 -10.35 0.15
C MET A 201 10.85 -11.07 1.52
N GLU A 202 12.03 -11.37 2.02
CA GLU A 202 12.22 -11.98 3.33
C GLU A 202 11.77 -11.06 4.46
N ARG A 203 12.26 -9.80 4.49
CA ARG A 203 11.88 -8.83 5.53
C ARG A 203 10.41 -8.42 5.50
N SER A 204 9.80 -8.37 4.33
CA SER A 204 8.34 -8.16 4.20
C SER A 204 7.52 -9.41 4.54
N GLY A 205 8.19 -10.56 4.78
CA GLY A 205 7.57 -11.86 5.04
C GLY A 205 6.83 -12.45 3.83
N ARG A 206 7.21 -12.04 2.60
CA ARG A 206 6.57 -12.50 1.35
C ARG A 206 7.38 -13.57 0.60
N LEU A 207 8.57 -13.96 1.12
CA LEU A 207 9.49 -14.86 0.41
C LEU A 207 8.90 -16.26 0.16
N ALA A 208 8.19 -16.83 1.13
CA ALA A 208 7.63 -18.18 1.03
C ALA A 208 6.58 -18.33 -0.10
N GLU A 209 5.80 -17.26 -0.35
CA GLU A 209 4.77 -17.24 -1.38
C GLU A 209 5.29 -16.74 -2.74
N ALA A 210 6.48 -16.13 -2.76
CA ALA A 210 7.05 -15.55 -3.98
C ALA A 210 7.45 -16.63 -4.99
N ARG A 211 7.15 -16.38 -6.25
CA ARG A 211 7.47 -17.23 -7.40
C ARG A 211 8.45 -16.52 -8.31
N TYR A 212 9.26 -17.29 -8.99
CA TYR A 212 10.25 -16.85 -9.94
C TYR A 212 9.87 -17.27 -11.36
N VAL A 213 9.96 -16.34 -12.29
CA VAL A 213 9.78 -16.60 -13.72
C VAL A 213 10.87 -15.88 -14.50
N GLU A 214 11.62 -16.58 -15.32
CA GLU A 214 12.55 -15.99 -16.26
C GLU A 214 12.18 -16.31 -17.69
N ARG A 215 12.43 -15.34 -18.59
CA ARG A 215 12.19 -15.48 -20.03
C ARG A 215 10.81 -16.05 -20.35
N ALA A 216 9.78 -15.56 -19.63
CA ALA A 216 8.41 -16.01 -19.82
C ALA A 216 8.05 -16.07 -21.32
N THR A 217 7.57 -17.21 -21.79
CA THR A 217 7.21 -17.51 -23.18
C THR A 217 8.37 -17.57 -24.20
N MET A 218 9.61 -17.42 -23.76
CA MET A 218 10.80 -17.51 -24.61
C MET A 218 11.48 -18.88 -24.53
N ALA A 219 12.37 -19.15 -25.45
CA ALA A 219 13.28 -20.31 -25.32
C ALA A 219 14.15 -20.17 -24.06
N GLY A 220 14.20 -21.23 -23.24
CA GLY A 220 14.92 -21.21 -21.97
C GLY A 220 14.14 -20.61 -20.81
N GLU A 221 12.79 -20.56 -20.92
CA GLU A 221 11.90 -20.23 -19.81
C GLU A 221 12.15 -21.15 -18.62
N ARG A 222 12.19 -20.56 -17.41
CA ARG A 222 12.20 -21.30 -16.14
C ARG A 222 11.24 -20.64 -15.15
N THR A 223 10.57 -21.49 -14.39
CA THR A 223 9.71 -21.08 -13.27
C THR A 223 10.12 -21.82 -12.01
N GLY A 224 9.88 -21.24 -10.85
CA GLY A 224 10.20 -21.88 -9.59
C GLY A 224 9.78 -21.07 -8.36
N VAL A 225 10.20 -21.56 -7.20
CA VAL A 225 10.07 -20.85 -5.93
C VAL A 225 11.21 -19.83 -5.84
N LEU A 226 10.90 -18.59 -5.48
CA LEU A 226 11.92 -17.54 -5.41
C LEU A 226 13.00 -17.84 -4.38
N ALA A 227 12.61 -18.42 -3.24
CA ALA A 227 13.53 -18.78 -2.16
C ALA A 227 14.63 -19.76 -2.59
N ASP A 228 14.32 -20.66 -3.53
CA ASP A 228 15.22 -21.73 -3.99
C ASP A 228 16.07 -21.31 -5.21
N THR A 229 15.88 -20.08 -5.70
CA THR A 229 16.58 -19.59 -6.90
C THR A 229 18.01 -19.18 -6.57
N ASP A 230 18.98 -19.73 -7.33
CA ASP A 230 20.39 -19.33 -7.23
C ASP A 230 20.59 -17.89 -7.74
N PRO A 231 21.04 -16.97 -6.87
CA PRO A 231 21.24 -15.56 -7.23
C PRO A 231 22.17 -15.32 -8.42
N GLN A 232 23.15 -16.20 -8.62
CA GLN A 232 24.14 -16.05 -9.70
C GLN A 232 23.56 -16.43 -11.07
N SER A 233 22.47 -17.18 -11.10
CA SER A 233 21.84 -17.66 -12.33
C SER A 233 20.75 -16.72 -12.88
N VAL A 234 20.37 -15.65 -12.16
CA VAL A 234 19.22 -14.82 -12.48
C VAL A 234 19.54 -13.83 -13.61
N PRO A 235 18.90 -13.96 -14.80
CA PRO A 235 19.09 -13.01 -15.90
C PRO A 235 18.30 -11.72 -15.68
N TYR A 236 18.59 -10.69 -16.49
CA TYR A 236 17.83 -9.44 -16.51
C TYR A 236 16.33 -9.66 -16.82
N PHE A 237 16.02 -10.57 -17.75
CA PHE A 237 14.66 -10.94 -18.15
C PHE A 237 14.05 -11.96 -17.18
N ALA A 238 13.96 -11.55 -15.94
CA ALA A 238 13.31 -12.31 -14.88
C ALA A 238 12.42 -11.40 -14.03
N VAL A 239 11.37 -11.99 -13.47
CA VAL A 239 10.43 -11.33 -12.57
C VAL A 239 10.19 -12.18 -11.34
N ALA A 240 10.00 -11.54 -10.19
CA ALA A 240 9.48 -12.17 -8.98
C ALA A 240 8.00 -11.83 -8.86
N VAL A 241 7.17 -12.82 -8.64
CA VAL A 241 5.72 -12.69 -8.54
C VAL A 241 5.28 -13.12 -7.15
N VAL A 242 4.58 -12.25 -6.46
CA VAL A 242 3.79 -12.57 -5.27
C VAL A 242 2.34 -12.65 -5.71
N PRO A 243 1.79 -13.86 -5.92
CA PRO A 243 0.46 -14.02 -6.51
C PRO A 243 -0.66 -13.65 -5.55
N SER A 244 -1.89 -13.55 -6.09
CA SER A 244 -3.11 -13.49 -5.28
C SER A 244 -3.18 -14.64 -4.30
N ARG A 245 -3.69 -14.36 -3.12
CA ARG A 245 -3.98 -15.38 -2.10
C ARG A 245 -5.37 -15.99 -2.26
N ILE A 246 -6.27 -15.29 -2.93
CA ILE A 246 -7.64 -15.73 -3.18
C ILE A 246 -7.61 -16.86 -4.22
N GLY A 247 -8.33 -17.93 -3.93
CA GLY A 247 -8.45 -19.06 -4.86
C GLY A 247 -7.17 -19.88 -5.09
N ASN A 248 -6.08 -19.57 -4.37
CA ASN A 248 -4.82 -20.32 -4.46
C ASN A 248 -4.64 -21.26 -3.25
N PRO A 249 -5.08 -22.53 -3.34
CA PRO A 249 -5.07 -23.46 -2.20
C PRO A 249 -3.67 -23.79 -1.67
N GLY A 250 -2.61 -23.47 -2.41
CA GLY A 250 -1.22 -23.65 -2.00
C GLY A 250 -0.61 -22.47 -1.25
N SER A 251 -1.30 -21.33 -1.17
CA SER A 251 -0.81 -20.10 -0.50
C SER A 251 -1.37 -19.93 0.92
N VAL A 252 -2.30 -20.77 1.34
CA VAL A 252 -2.79 -20.83 2.71
C VAL A 252 -1.70 -21.45 3.56
N PRO A 253 -1.07 -20.74 4.53
CA PRO A 253 -0.17 -21.38 5.46
C PRO A 253 -0.92 -22.53 6.13
N SER A 254 -0.43 -23.76 5.95
CA SER A 254 -0.94 -24.96 6.64
C SER A 254 -0.45 -24.95 8.10
N GLY A 255 -0.97 -23.98 8.89
CA GLY A 255 -0.73 -23.87 10.31
C GLY A 255 -2.00 -24.16 11.11
N PRO A 256 -1.89 -24.40 12.43
CA PRO A 256 -3.06 -24.39 13.31
C PRO A 256 -3.80 -23.06 13.17
N GLY A 257 -5.11 -23.09 13.36
CA GLY A 257 -5.90 -21.85 13.39
C GLY A 257 -5.38 -20.87 14.45
N GLU A 258 -5.52 -19.59 14.21
CA GLU A 258 -5.08 -18.55 15.14
C GLU A 258 -6.11 -17.43 15.23
N VAL A 259 -6.06 -16.67 16.33
CA VAL A 259 -6.80 -15.43 16.48
C VAL A 259 -5.81 -14.25 16.50
N ALA A 260 -5.96 -13.34 15.54
CA ALA A 260 -5.27 -12.06 15.54
C ALA A 260 -6.26 -10.97 16.00
N VAL A 261 -6.02 -10.35 17.16
CA VAL A 261 -6.81 -9.20 17.62
C VAL A 261 -6.18 -7.95 17.07
N VAL A 262 -6.83 -7.28 16.14
CA VAL A 262 -6.22 -6.23 15.32
C VAL A 262 -6.79 -4.85 15.62
N GLY A 263 -5.91 -3.87 15.80
CA GLY A 263 -6.26 -2.47 15.94
C GLY A 263 -6.35 -1.77 14.58
N THR A 264 -7.53 -1.20 14.28
CA THR A 264 -7.74 -0.51 13.00
C THR A 264 -7.41 0.99 13.04
N GLY A 265 -6.95 1.49 14.18
CA GLY A 265 -6.81 2.93 14.37
C GLY A 265 -8.17 3.63 14.49
N PRO A 266 -8.18 4.98 14.50
CA PRO A 266 -9.42 5.74 14.74
C PRO A 266 -10.37 5.71 13.55
N ALA A 267 -9.86 5.60 12.30
CA ALA A 267 -10.71 5.61 11.12
C ALA A 267 -9.99 5.12 9.85
N GLY A 268 -10.51 4.06 9.24
CA GLY A 268 -10.21 3.65 7.89
C GLY A 268 -8.78 3.17 7.56
N PRO A 269 -8.53 2.86 6.28
CA PRO A 269 -7.34 2.11 5.85
C PRO A 269 -5.99 2.82 6.05
N LEU A 270 -5.98 4.17 6.07
CA LEU A 270 -4.75 4.95 6.25
C LEU A 270 -4.14 4.82 7.64
N TRP A 271 -4.93 4.37 8.63
CA TRP A 271 -4.49 4.21 10.02
C TRP A 271 -4.04 2.78 10.36
N LEU A 272 -4.17 1.84 9.40
CA LEU A 272 -3.74 0.46 9.59
C LEU A 272 -2.22 0.36 9.58
N THR A 273 -1.66 -0.30 10.60
CA THR A 273 -0.25 -0.69 10.53
C THR A 273 -0.02 -1.72 9.43
N PRO A 274 1.18 -1.82 8.85
CA PRO A 274 1.48 -2.86 7.86
C PRO A 274 1.17 -4.27 8.36
N GLU A 275 1.47 -4.56 9.63
CA GLU A 275 1.21 -5.86 10.24
C GLU A 275 -0.29 -6.14 10.38
N THR A 276 -1.08 -5.16 10.84
CA THR A 276 -2.55 -5.27 10.89
C THR A 276 -3.14 -5.49 9.50
N ARG A 277 -2.69 -4.75 8.50
CA ARG A 277 -3.13 -4.91 7.11
C ARG A 277 -2.88 -6.33 6.60
N ARG A 278 -1.70 -6.88 6.92
CA ARG A 278 -1.36 -8.25 6.58
C ARG A 278 -2.24 -9.27 7.30
N ALA A 279 -2.41 -9.14 8.62
CA ALA A 279 -3.26 -10.05 9.39
C ALA A 279 -4.72 -10.06 8.91
N LEU A 280 -5.25 -8.87 8.56
CA LEU A 280 -6.57 -8.75 7.94
C LEU A 280 -6.63 -9.43 6.55
N ALA A 281 -5.54 -9.37 5.77
CA ALA A 281 -5.45 -10.05 4.48
C ALA A 281 -5.37 -11.58 4.61
N ASP A 282 -4.68 -12.06 5.64
CA ASP A 282 -4.45 -13.50 5.88
C ASP A 282 -5.64 -14.20 6.55
N ALA A 283 -6.52 -13.42 7.20
CA ALA A 283 -7.66 -13.97 7.91
C ALA A 283 -8.74 -14.48 6.95
N GLU A 284 -9.23 -15.69 7.21
CA GLU A 284 -10.37 -16.30 6.51
C GLU A 284 -11.69 -15.74 7.03
N VAL A 285 -11.69 -15.37 8.32
CA VAL A 285 -12.86 -14.86 9.01
C VAL A 285 -12.53 -13.57 9.75
N LEU A 286 -13.34 -12.54 9.55
CA LEU A 286 -13.32 -11.32 10.35
C LEU A 286 -14.49 -11.32 11.33
N VAL A 287 -14.20 -11.07 12.57
CA VAL A 287 -15.19 -10.98 13.66
C VAL A 287 -15.07 -9.62 14.32
N GLY A 288 -16.15 -8.89 14.51
CA GLY A 288 -16.04 -7.56 15.12
C GLY A 288 -17.38 -6.84 15.30
N TYR A 289 -17.32 -5.65 15.90
CA TYR A 289 -18.42 -4.72 15.87
C TYR A 289 -18.66 -4.23 14.44
N THR A 290 -19.90 -4.30 13.97
CA THR A 290 -20.24 -4.00 12.56
C THR A 290 -19.65 -2.69 12.08
N THR A 291 -19.72 -1.61 12.86
CA THR A 291 -19.15 -0.30 12.50
C THR A 291 -17.63 -0.34 12.26
N TYR A 292 -16.90 -1.22 12.94
CA TYR A 292 -15.45 -1.37 12.73
C TYR A 292 -15.15 -2.26 11.54
N LEU A 293 -15.93 -3.30 11.32
CA LEU A 293 -15.83 -4.14 10.13
C LEU A 293 -16.07 -3.35 8.83
N ASP A 294 -17.04 -2.42 8.85
CA ASP A 294 -17.35 -1.57 7.69
C ASP A 294 -16.19 -0.65 7.26
N ARG A 295 -15.21 -0.43 8.16
CA ARG A 295 -13.99 0.34 7.89
C ARG A 295 -12.87 -0.51 7.28
N VAL A 296 -13.01 -1.82 7.30
CA VAL A 296 -12.03 -2.77 6.71
C VAL A 296 -12.44 -3.04 5.27
N PRO A 297 -11.52 -2.91 4.29
CA PRO A 297 -11.83 -3.23 2.89
C PRO A 297 -12.42 -4.63 2.73
N VAL A 298 -13.43 -4.75 1.88
CA VAL A 298 -14.07 -6.04 1.57
C VAL A 298 -13.11 -6.86 0.70
N ARG A 299 -12.96 -8.16 1.03
CA ARG A 299 -12.16 -9.10 0.25
C ARG A 299 -13.01 -10.29 -0.16
N PRO A 300 -12.96 -10.70 -1.44
CA PRO A 300 -13.62 -11.91 -1.91
C PRO A 300 -13.17 -13.15 -1.11
N GLY A 301 -14.11 -14.03 -0.81
CA GLY A 301 -13.84 -15.25 -0.06
C GLY A 301 -13.67 -15.10 1.45
N GLN A 302 -13.59 -13.88 1.97
CA GLN A 302 -13.47 -13.60 3.39
C GLN A 302 -14.86 -13.53 4.06
N ILE A 303 -15.06 -14.30 5.11
CA ILE A 303 -16.32 -14.33 5.87
C ILE A 303 -16.30 -13.23 6.92
N ARG A 304 -17.40 -12.48 7.06
CA ARG A 304 -17.53 -11.39 8.03
C ARG A 304 -18.66 -11.65 9.00
N HIS A 305 -18.35 -11.68 10.28
CA HIS A 305 -19.32 -11.79 11.37
C HIS A 305 -19.39 -10.48 12.16
N GLY A 306 -20.33 -9.63 11.79
CA GLY A 306 -20.65 -8.41 12.51
C GLY A 306 -21.60 -8.69 13.67
N SER A 307 -21.38 -8.07 14.83
CA SER A 307 -22.26 -8.14 15.99
C SER A 307 -22.38 -6.78 16.67
N ASP A 308 -23.37 -6.64 17.58
CA ASP A 308 -23.54 -5.41 18.38
C ASP A 308 -22.41 -5.25 19.40
N ASN A 309 -22.15 -4.04 19.86
CA ASN A 309 -21.07 -3.70 20.80
C ASN A 309 -21.26 -4.26 22.22
N LYS A 310 -22.35 -4.96 22.51
CA LYS A 310 -22.67 -5.47 23.85
C LYS A 310 -22.25 -6.91 24.15
N VAL A 311 -21.70 -7.62 23.16
CA VAL A 311 -21.42 -9.07 23.20
C VAL A 311 -19.93 -9.36 23.05
N GLU A 312 -19.08 -8.69 23.82
CA GLU A 312 -17.63 -8.80 23.70
C GLU A 312 -17.11 -10.21 24.01
N SER A 313 -17.59 -10.83 25.10
CA SER A 313 -17.20 -12.21 25.50
C SER A 313 -17.69 -13.24 24.49
N GLU A 314 -18.96 -13.16 24.07
CA GLU A 314 -19.52 -14.09 23.06
C GLU A 314 -18.77 -13.98 21.73
N ARG A 315 -18.36 -12.75 21.33
CA ARG A 315 -17.52 -12.52 20.15
C ARG A 315 -16.15 -13.16 20.28
N ALA A 316 -15.54 -13.08 21.47
CA ALA A 316 -14.25 -13.70 21.77
C ALA A 316 -14.34 -15.23 21.70
N GLU A 317 -15.35 -15.83 22.35
CA GLU A 317 -15.62 -17.27 22.30
C GLU A 317 -15.83 -17.75 20.87
N PHE A 318 -16.66 -17.06 20.09
CA PHE A 318 -16.92 -17.40 18.70
C PHE A 318 -15.65 -17.36 17.85
N ALA A 319 -14.78 -16.35 18.02
CA ALA A 319 -13.52 -16.25 17.30
C ALA A 319 -12.55 -17.38 17.66
N LEU A 320 -12.44 -17.72 18.94
CA LEU A 320 -11.60 -18.81 19.44
C LEU A 320 -12.11 -20.18 19.01
N ASP A 321 -13.42 -20.39 18.97
CA ASP A 321 -14.04 -21.60 18.45
C ASP A 321 -13.73 -21.84 16.97
N LEU A 322 -13.77 -20.80 16.16
CA LEU A 322 -13.38 -20.87 14.75
C LEU A 322 -11.90 -21.21 14.60
N ALA A 323 -11.03 -20.58 15.41
CA ALA A 323 -9.60 -20.87 15.37
C ALA A 323 -9.28 -22.29 15.86
N ARG A 324 -9.98 -22.80 16.88
CA ARG A 324 -9.86 -24.21 17.33
C ARG A 324 -10.21 -25.19 16.20
N ARG A 325 -11.08 -24.81 15.27
CA ARG A 325 -11.43 -25.59 14.07
C ARG A 325 -10.45 -25.41 12.90
N GLY A 326 -9.32 -24.73 13.13
CA GLY A 326 -8.26 -24.56 12.15
C GLY A 326 -8.35 -23.28 11.30
N GLN A 327 -9.31 -22.39 11.56
CA GLN A 327 -9.46 -21.15 10.79
C GLN A 327 -8.56 -20.02 11.32
N ARG A 328 -8.08 -19.19 10.41
CA ARG A 328 -7.41 -17.94 10.76
C ARG A 328 -8.46 -16.84 10.92
N VAL A 329 -8.54 -16.31 12.12
CA VAL A 329 -9.57 -15.34 12.51
C VAL A 329 -8.93 -14.02 12.89
N ALA A 330 -9.43 -12.90 12.34
CA ALA A 330 -9.09 -11.58 12.84
C ALA A 330 -10.26 -10.98 13.63
N VAL A 331 -10.02 -10.65 14.89
CA VAL A 331 -10.94 -9.91 15.73
C VAL A 331 -10.68 -8.42 15.56
N VAL A 332 -11.58 -7.73 14.89
CA VAL A 332 -11.42 -6.32 14.49
C VAL A 332 -11.87 -5.38 15.62
N SER A 333 -10.94 -4.53 16.06
CA SER A 333 -11.15 -3.55 17.11
C SER A 333 -10.83 -2.14 16.61
N GLY A 334 -11.63 -1.15 16.96
CA GLY A 334 -11.33 0.26 16.70
C GLY A 334 -10.19 0.76 17.59
N GLY A 335 -9.38 1.70 17.10
CA GLY A 335 -8.25 2.24 17.84
C GLY A 335 -7.14 1.21 18.04
N ASP A 336 -6.69 1.08 19.29
CA ASP A 336 -5.77 0.04 19.76
C ASP A 336 -6.56 -1.05 20.50
N PRO A 337 -6.35 -2.35 20.21
CA PRO A 337 -7.15 -3.42 20.80
C PRO A 337 -6.83 -3.65 22.30
N GLY A 338 -5.70 -3.18 22.78
CA GLY A 338 -5.29 -3.25 24.19
C GLY A 338 -5.77 -2.07 25.05
N VAL A 339 -6.39 -1.03 24.45
CA VAL A 339 -6.83 0.16 25.16
C VAL A 339 -8.37 0.23 25.23
N PHE A 340 -8.93 -0.28 26.34
CA PHE A 340 -10.40 -0.36 26.59
C PHE A 340 -11.18 -1.02 25.45
N ALA A 341 -10.63 -2.10 24.86
CA ALA A 341 -11.11 -2.73 23.65
C ALA A 341 -10.97 -4.26 23.70
N MET A 342 -11.05 -4.94 22.54
CA MET A 342 -11.29 -6.38 22.42
C MET A 342 -10.18 -7.29 22.92
N ALA A 343 -8.91 -6.82 23.04
CA ALA A 343 -7.81 -7.73 23.37
C ALA A 343 -7.98 -8.38 24.75
N THR A 344 -8.41 -7.64 25.76
CA THR A 344 -8.65 -8.17 27.09
C THR A 344 -9.74 -9.25 27.07
N ALA A 345 -10.88 -8.98 26.42
CA ALA A 345 -11.98 -9.95 26.33
C ALA A 345 -11.55 -11.26 25.64
N VAL A 346 -10.75 -11.16 24.56
CA VAL A 346 -10.22 -12.36 23.87
C VAL A 346 -9.25 -13.12 24.75
N LEU A 347 -8.33 -12.44 25.45
CA LEU A 347 -7.33 -13.07 26.30
C LEU A 347 -7.97 -13.69 27.57
N GLU A 348 -9.00 -13.08 28.14
CA GLU A 348 -9.75 -13.66 29.27
C GLU A 348 -10.44 -14.98 28.89
N VAL A 349 -11.02 -15.07 27.70
CA VAL A 349 -11.62 -16.30 27.21
C VAL A 349 -10.53 -17.31 26.81
N ALA A 350 -9.47 -16.87 26.13
CA ALA A 350 -8.34 -17.73 25.73
C ALA A 350 -7.61 -18.38 26.92
N ALA A 351 -7.69 -17.79 28.10
CA ALA A 351 -7.14 -18.36 29.32
C ALA A 351 -7.92 -19.58 29.87
N GLN A 352 -9.11 -19.84 29.35
CA GLN A 352 -9.90 -21.02 29.73
C GLN A 352 -9.28 -22.30 29.18
N ALA A 353 -9.46 -23.41 29.88
CA ALA A 353 -8.79 -24.68 29.60
C ALA A 353 -9.00 -25.21 28.17
N GLU A 354 -10.15 -24.93 27.60
CA GLU A 354 -10.52 -25.40 26.26
C GLU A 354 -9.90 -24.61 25.10
N TYR A 355 -9.40 -23.38 25.36
CA TYR A 355 -8.81 -22.49 24.35
C TYR A 355 -7.31 -22.26 24.53
N LYS A 356 -6.68 -22.81 25.57
CA LYS A 356 -5.27 -22.58 25.93
C LYS A 356 -4.26 -22.89 24.82
N ASP A 357 -4.64 -23.79 23.89
CA ASP A 357 -3.79 -24.21 22.78
C ASP A 357 -4.06 -23.41 21.48
N VAL A 358 -4.99 -22.46 21.51
CA VAL A 358 -5.27 -21.56 20.37
C VAL A 358 -4.29 -20.39 20.42
N PRO A 359 -3.43 -20.20 19.40
CA PRO A 359 -2.55 -19.05 19.32
C PRO A 359 -3.36 -17.75 19.23
N VAL A 360 -3.03 -16.79 20.09
CA VAL A 360 -3.63 -15.45 20.07
C VAL A 360 -2.52 -14.42 19.93
N ARG A 361 -2.63 -13.56 18.93
CA ARG A 361 -1.75 -12.40 18.71
C ARG A 361 -2.54 -11.11 18.87
N VAL A 362 -1.94 -10.11 19.52
CA VAL A 362 -2.51 -8.77 19.62
C VAL A 362 -1.67 -7.82 18.77
N LEU A 363 -2.28 -7.21 17.77
CA LEU A 363 -1.60 -6.29 16.86
C LEU A 363 -2.04 -4.85 17.15
N PRO A 364 -1.10 -3.95 17.47
CA PRO A 364 -1.43 -2.60 17.91
C PRO A 364 -2.06 -1.75 16.81
N GLY A 365 -2.82 -0.74 17.24
CA GLY A 365 -3.33 0.31 16.40
C GLY A 365 -3.15 1.69 17.03
N VAL A 366 -3.34 2.74 16.25
CA VAL A 366 -3.30 4.11 16.78
C VAL A 366 -4.52 4.34 17.67
N THR A 367 -4.29 4.47 18.98
CA THR A 367 -5.37 4.72 19.94
C THR A 367 -5.99 6.11 19.76
N ALA A 368 -7.25 6.27 20.14
CA ALA A 368 -8.00 7.52 20.00
C ALA A 368 -7.30 8.70 20.70
N ALA A 369 -6.64 8.47 21.85
CA ALA A 369 -5.92 9.53 22.54
C ALA A 369 -4.77 10.11 21.72
N ASN A 370 -3.96 9.26 21.09
CA ASN A 370 -2.85 9.71 20.26
C ASN A 370 -3.34 10.40 18.98
N ALA A 371 -4.39 9.89 18.37
CA ALA A 371 -5.00 10.52 17.20
C ALA A 371 -5.58 11.90 17.52
N ALA A 372 -6.32 12.03 18.63
CA ALA A 372 -6.87 13.30 19.10
C ALA A 372 -5.77 14.30 19.46
N ALA A 373 -4.71 13.84 20.14
CA ALA A 373 -3.57 14.68 20.49
C ALA A 373 -2.87 15.21 19.23
N ALA A 374 -2.60 14.36 18.24
CA ALA A 374 -1.97 14.77 16.98
C ALA A 374 -2.83 15.79 16.20
N ALA A 375 -4.16 15.62 16.21
CA ALA A 375 -5.08 16.54 15.55
C ALA A 375 -5.20 17.91 16.27
N ALA A 376 -4.94 17.96 17.60
CA ALA A 376 -5.00 19.18 18.40
C ALA A 376 -3.63 19.84 18.63
N GLY A 377 -2.53 19.13 18.36
CA GLY A 377 -1.16 19.58 18.62
C GLY A 377 -0.34 18.53 19.39
N ALA A 378 0.06 18.84 20.61
CA ALA A 378 0.81 17.92 21.49
C ALA A 378 0.37 18.02 22.96
N PRO A 379 -0.93 17.90 23.30
CA PRO A 379 -1.41 18.00 24.68
C PRO A 379 -0.87 16.87 25.58
N LEU A 380 -0.50 15.72 25.01
CA LEU A 380 0.11 14.57 25.71
C LEU A 380 1.65 14.66 25.77
N GLY A 381 2.22 15.85 25.68
CA GLY A 381 3.67 16.05 25.66
C GLY A 381 4.40 15.78 26.99
N HIS A 382 3.65 15.58 28.08
CA HIS A 382 4.10 15.20 29.40
C HIS A 382 3.32 13.98 29.91
N ASP A 383 3.49 13.62 31.19
CA ASP A 383 2.80 12.48 31.80
C ASP A 383 1.28 12.62 31.70
N TYR A 384 0.61 11.54 31.34
CA TYR A 384 -0.84 11.52 31.20
C TYR A 384 -1.46 10.21 31.67
N ALA A 385 -2.72 10.26 32.02
CA ALA A 385 -3.52 9.10 32.40
C ALA A 385 -4.67 8.87 31.42
N THR A 386 -4.95 7.60 31.08
CA THR A 386 -6.11 7.19 30.32
C THR A 386 -7.18 6.62 31.25
N ILE A 387 -8.38 7.18 31.20
CA ILE A 387 -9.49 6.76 32.05
C ILE A 387 -10.75 6.58 31.20
N SER A 388 -11.37 5.40 31.31
CA SER A 388 -12.69 5.17 30.70
C SER A 388 -13.78 5.60 31.68
N LEU A 389 -14.69 6.45 31.19
CA LEU A 389 -15.90 6.88 31.93
C LEU A 389 -17.03 5.85 31.88
N SER A 390 -16.82 4.68 31.26
CA SER A 390 -17.82 3.61 31.22
C SER A 390 -17.93 2.95 32.59
N ASP A 391 -19.14 3.03 33.16
CA ASP A 391 -19.52 2.42 34.45
C ASP A 391 -20.15 1.02 34.30
N ARG A 392 -19.99 0.39 33.12
CA ARG A 392 -20.54 -0.96 32.86
C ARG A 392 -19.76 -2.08 33.56
N LEU A 393 -18.43 -1.94 33.65
CA LEU A 393 -17.52 -2.96 34.19
C LEU A 393 -16.94 -2.57 35.55
N LYS A 394 -17.17 -1.33 36.01
CA LYS A 394 -16.71 -0.82 37.31
C LYS A 394 -17.64 0.30 37.77
N PRO A 395 -17.92 0.43 39.09
CA PRO A 395 -18.83 1.46 39.61
C PRO A 395 -18.20 2.86 39.43
N TRP A 396 -19.09 3.88 39.39
CA TRP A 396 -18.68 5.27 39.18
C TRP A 396 -17.71 5.79 40.24
N GLU A 397 -17.89 5.35 41.51
CA GLU A 397 -17.05 5.75 42.63
C GLU A 397 -15.56 5.44 42.36
N VAL A 398 -15.28 4.29 41.76
CA VAL A 398 -13.92 3.92 41.34
C VAL A 398 -13.38 4.82 40.23
N ILE A 399 -14.24 5.21 39.28
CA ILE A 399 -13.87 6.15 38.22
C ILE A 399 -13.58 7.52 38.83
N ALA A 400 -14.46 8.03 39.72
CA ALA A 400 -14.31 9.31 40.40
C ALA A 400 -13.01 9.37 41.24
N GLU A 401 -12.69 8.30 41.97
CA GLU A 401 -11.43 8.20 42.73
C GLU A 401 -10.21 8.32 41.80
N ARG A 402 -10.20 7.60 40.66
CA ARG A 402 -9.10 7.67 39.69
C ARG A 402 -8.97 9.05 39.04
N LEU A 403 -10.12 9.70 38.74
CA LEU A 403 -10.12 11.06 38.24
C LEU A 403 -9.49 12.04 39.23
N ARG A 404 -9.88 11.95 40.54
CA ARG A 404 -9.30 12.78 41.59
C ARG A 404 -7.80 12.55 41.76
N ALA A 405 -7.38 11.30 41.83
CA ALA A 405 -5.98 10.96 41.99
C ALA A 405 -5.10 11.50 40.86
N ALA A 406 -5.51 11.27 39.60
CA ALA A 406 -4.78 11.73 38.43
C ALA A 406 -4.81 13.26 38.26
N ALA A 407 -5.95 13.91 38.58
CA ALA A 407 -6.06 15.36 38.56
C ALA A 407 -5.21 16.02 39.66
N SER A 408 -5.19 15.48 40.86
CA SER A 408 -4.35 15.97 41.97
C SER A 408 -2.86 15.81 41.71
N ALA A 409 -2.46 14.80 40.94
CA ALA A 409 -1.09 14.60 40.47
C ALA A 409 -0.72 15.47 39.24
N ASP A 410 -1.60 16.37 38.83
CA ASP A 410 -1.46 17.27 37.69
C ASP A 410 -1.22 16.56 36.33
N LEU A 411 -1.68 15.32 36.15
CA LEU A 411 -1.55 14.59 34.90
C LEU A 411 -2.55 15.11 33.85
N VAL A 412 -2.16 15.13 32.58
CA VAL A 412 -3.13 15.29 31.49
C VAL A 412 -4.05 14.07 31.46
N LEU A 413 -5.35 14.25 31.25
CA LEU A 413 -6.32 13.15 31.28
C LEU A 413 -6.90 12.90 29.89
N ALA A 414 -6.76 11.64 29.41
CA ALA A 414 -7.46 11.17 28.21
C ALA A 414 -8.70 10.36 28.63
N LEU A 415 -9.89 10.94 28.43
CA LEU A 415 -11.16 10.36 28.87
C LEU A 415 -11.84 9.63 27.71
N TYR A 416 -11.91 8.31 27.84
CA TYR A 416 -12.53 7.39 26.88
C TYR A 416 -13.98 7.08 27.26
N ASN A 417 -14.76 6.69 26.25
CA ASN A 417 -16.16 6.29 26.42
C ASN A 417 -17.00 7.32 27.19
N PRO A 418 -16.90 8.61 26.86
CA PRO A 418 -17.46 9.68 27.67
C PRO A 418 -18.99 9.70 27.69
N GLY A 419 -19.65 9.25 26.62
CA GLY A 419 -21.09 9.26 26.52
C GLY A 419 -21.66 8.09 25.72
N SER A 420 -22.93 7.76 25.90
CA SER A 420 -23.72 6.85 25.07
C SER A 420 -25.21 7.17 25.19
N ARG A 421 -26.05 6.48 24.42
CA ARG A 421 -27.54 6.65 24.56
C ARG A 421 -28.05 6.39 25.98
N SER A 422 -27.37 5.56 26.76
CA SER A 422 -27.74 5.22 28.16
C SER A 422 -26.83 5.85 29.21
N ARG A 423 -25.74 6.53 28.82
CA ARG A 423 -24.77 7.17 29.71
C ARG A 423 -24.66 8.63 29.32
N THR A 424 -25.43 9.48 29.99
CA THR A 424 -25.60 10.90 29.65
C THR A 424 -25.10 11.86 30.73
N TRP A 425 -24.77 11.37 31.92
CA TRP A 425 -24.45 12.18 33.10
C TRP A 425 -22.94 12.13 33.49
N GLN A 426 -22.21 11.12 33.04
CA GLN A 426 -20.84 10.87 33.47
C GLN A 426 -19.88 12.03 33.14
N VAL A 427 -20.05 12.65 31.97
CA VAL A 427 -19.22 13.80 31.57
C VAL A 427 -19.51 15.01 32.45
N ALA A 428 -20.78 15.26 32.79
CA ALA A 428 -21.15 16.35 33.68
C ALA A 428 -20.52 16.17 35.07
N GLN A 429 -20.64 14.99 35.66
CA GLN A 429 -20.03 14.71 36.97
C GLN A 429 -18.50 14.71 36.92
N ALA A 430 -17.88 14.21 35.85
CA ALA A 430 -16.44 14.30 35.69
C ALA A 430 -15.98 15.78 35.61
N ARG A 431 -16.71 16.63 34.87
CA ARG A 431 -16.43 18.06 34.77
C ARG A 431 -16.54 18.75 36.14
N GLU A 432 -17.61 18.53 36.87
CA GLU A 432 -17.82 19.09 38.22
C GLU A 432 -16.67 18.71 39.16
N LEU A 433 -16.33 17.41 39.22
CA LEU A 433 -15.22 16.89 40.02
C LEU A 433 -13.91 17.54 39.65
N LEU A 434 -13.62 17.69 38.36
CA LEU A 434 -12.35 18.27 37.89
C LEU A 434 -12.29 19.77 38.15
N LEU A 435 -13.40 20.52 38.14
CA LEU A 435 -13.47 21.94 38.52
C LEU A 435 -13.16 22.20 40.01
N GLU A 436 -13.27 21.17 40.87
CA GLU A 436 -12.82 21.27 42.28
C GLU A 436 -11.29 21.25 42.38
N LEU A 437 -10.59 20.72 41.39
CA LEU A 437 -9.17 20.42 41.45
C LEU A 437 -8.33 21.19 40.43
N ARG A 438 -8.96 21.79 39.44
CA ARG A 438 -8.30 22.49 38.31
C ARG A 438 -8.96 23.83 38.03
N ALA A 439 -8.17 24.72 37.49
CA ALA A 439 -8.65 26.04 37.10
C ALA A 439 -9.77 25.93 36.04
N PRO A 440 -10.81 26.78 36.12
CA PRO A 440 -11.88 26.80 35.13
C PRO A 440 -11.40 27.00 33.66
N GLU A 441 -10.27 27.67 33.48
CA GLU A 441 -9.61 27.97 32.21
C GLU A 441 -8.78 26.80 31.66
N THR A 442 -8.60 25.71 32.42
CA THR A 442 -7.83 24.53 31.97
C THR A 442 -8.26 24.12 30.56
N PRO A 443 -7.34 24.01 29.59
CA PRO A 443 -7.69 23.65 28.22
C PRO A 443 -8.26 22.21 28.14
N VAL A 444 -9.30 22.06 27.35
CA VAL A 444 -9.93 20.77 27.04
C VAL A 444 -10.03 20.63 25.54
N VAL A 445 -9.47 19.54 25.01
CA VAL A 445 -9.70 19.13 23.63
C VAL A 445 -10.93 18.25 23.56
N VAL A 446 -11.92 18.67 22.78
CA VAL A 446 -13.09 17.88 22.42
C VAL A 446 -12.87 17.36 21.00
N ALA A 447 -12.45 16.10 20.89
CA ALA A 447 -12.11 15.48 19.62
C ALA A 447 -13.15 14.42 19.24
N ARG A 448 -13.91 14.69 18.20
CA ARG A 448 -14.97 13.81 17.72
C ARG A 448 -14.62 13.25 16.36
N ASP A 449 -14.84 11.96 16.16
CA ASP A 449 -14.66 11.21 14.90
C ASP A 449 -13.30 11.46 14.23
N VAL A 450 -12.23 11.49 15.01
CA VAL A 450 -10.88 11.82 14.51
C VAL A 450 -10.45 10.85 13.41
N GLY A 451 -10.03 11.40 12.28
CA GLY A 451 -9.67 10.66 11.07
C GLY A 451 -10.89 10.20 10.23
N GLY A 452 -12.10 10.37 10.73
CA GLY A 452 -13.34 10.07 10.02
C GLY A 452 -13.89 11.24 9.22
N PRO A 453 -14.97 11.03 8.45
CA PRO A 453 -15.55 12.06 7.59
C PRO A 453 -16.23 13.20 8.36
N GLU A 454 -16.63 12.96 9.63
CA GLU A 454 -17.24 13.96 10.50
C GLU A 454 -16.27 14.48 11.57
N GLN A 455 -14.97 14.44 11.29
CA GLN A 455 -13.95 14.91 12.23
C GLN A 455 -14.22 16.34 12.67
N SER A 456 -14.24 16.54 13.99
CA SER A 456 -14.29 17.84 14.64
C SER A 456 -13.33 17.85 15.83
N VAL A 457 -12.42 18.83 15.87
CA VAL A 457 -11.49 19.03 16.99
C VAL A 457 -11.65 20.47 17.48
N ARG A 458 -12.09 20.63 18.72
CA ARG A 458 -12.28 21.93 19.34
C ARG A 458 -11.47 22.01 20.62
N ILE A 459 -10.95 23.19 20.91
CA ILE A 459 -10.24 23.49 22.16
C ILE A 459 -11.15 24.45 22.94
N VAL A 460 -11.66 24.00 24.07
CA VAL A 460 -12.50 24.76 24.99
C VAL A 460 -11.84 24.87 26.35
N THR A 461 -12.42 25.59 27.29
CA THR A 461 -12.00 25.58 28.70
C THR A 461 -12.76 24.49 29.45
N LEU A 462 -12.25 24.05 30.61
CA LEU A 462 -12.94 23.08 31.46
C LEU A 462 -14.32 23.60 31.91
N ALA A 463 -14.44 24.89 32.24
CA ALA A 463 -15.74 25.51 32.56
C ALA A 463 -16.62 25.60 31.33
N GLY A 464 -16.10 25.74 30.13
CA GLY A 464 -16.85 25.82 28.87
C GLY A 464 -17.12 24.46 28.21
N LEU A 465 -16.76 23.35 28.83
CA LEU A 465 -17.10 22.02 28.32
C LEU A 465 -18.59 21.76 28.44
N GLU A 466 -19.29 21.59 27.33
CA GLU A 466 -20.70 21.27 27.27
C GLU A 466 -20.96 19.76 27.19
N PRO A 467 -21.38 19.08 28.26
CA PRO A 467 -21.61 17.63 28.28
C PRO A 467 -22.58 17.12 27.21
N SER A 468 -23.55 17.92 26.83
CA SER A 468 -24.54 17.59 25.80
C SER A 468 -23.99 17.45 24.39
N GLU A 469 -22.79 18.00 24.13
CA GLU A 469 -22.09 17.92 22.84
C GLU A 469 -21.15 16.72 22.74
N VAL A 470 -21.07 15.90 23.79
CA VAL A 470 -20.14 14.76 23.89
C VAL A 470 -20.89 13.46 23.68
N ASP A 471 -20.52 12.73 22.62
CA ASP A 471 -21.13 11.45 22.24
C ASP A 471 -20.12 10.28 22.30
N MET A 472 -20.55 9.08 21.87
CA MET A 472 -19.73 7.85 21.84
C MET A 472 -18.50 7.94 20.92
N ARG A 473 -18.52 8.86 19.94
CA ARG A 473 -17.40 9.05 19.00
C ARG A 473 -16.45 10.15 19.45
N THR A 474 -16.65 10.67 20.66
CA THR A 474 -15.84 11.75 21.23
C THR A 474 -14.79 11.21 22.18
N LEU A 475 -13.59 11.77 22.12
CA LEU A 475 -12.53 11.65 23.12
C LEU A 475 -12.29 13.03 23.73
N LEU A 476 -12.09 13.10 25.05
CA LEU A 476 -11.75 14.33 25.75
C LEU A 476 -10.29 14.25 26.22
N LEU A 477 -9.51 15.33 25.97
CA LEU A 477 -8.20 15.50 26.60
C LEU A 477 -8.27 16.72 27.51
N ILE A 478 -8.17 16.45 28.82
CA ILE A 478 -8.17 17.51 29.84
C ILE A 478 -6.74 17.89 30.14
N GLY A 479 -6.36 19.13 29.92
CA GLY A 479 -5.03 19.64 30.16
C GLY A 479 -4.58 19.57 31.63
N SER A 480 -3.27 19.62 31.90
CA SER A 480 -2.70 19.89 33.22
C SER A 480 -2.65 21.39 33.49
N SER A 481 -2.13 21.79 34.68
CA SER A 481 -1.85 23.20 34.99
C SER A 481 -0.89 23.87 34.01
N GLN A 482 -0.04 23.08 33.34
CA GLN A 482 0.97 23.55 32.40
C GLN A 482 0.53 23.52 30.93
N THR A 483 -0.62 22.94 30.63
CA THR A 483 -1.12 22.85 29.25
C THR A 483 -1.45 24.22 28.69
N GLN A 484 -0.92 24.53 27.51
CA GLN A 484 -1.03 25.82 26.85
C GLN A 484 -1.84 25.73 25.56
N VAL A 485 -2.44 26.83 25.17
CA VAL A 485 -3.08 27.04 23.89
C VAL A 485 -2.39 28.16 23.15
N THR A 486 -2.01 27.92 21.91
CA THR A 486 -1.37 28.91 21.05
C THR A 486 -2.23 29.14 19.81
N GLU A 487 -2.49 30.39 19.50
CA GLU A 487 -3.12 30.79 18.24
C GLU A 487 -2.05 30.96 17.15
N ARG A 488 -2.27 30.39 16.00
CA ARG A 488 -1.38 30.48 14.83
C ARG A 488 -1.75 31.67 13.97
N ALA A 489 -0.87 32.06 13.05
CA ALA A 489 -1.07 33.17 12.13
C ALA A 489 -2.29 32.99 11.19
N ASP A 490 -2.73 31.76 10.96
CA ASP A 490 -3.91 31.41 10.16
C ASP A 490 -5.22 31.40 10.98
N GLY A 491 -5.16 31.81 12.27
CA GLY A 491 -6.30 31.78 13.19
C GLY A 491 -6.61 30.42 13.79
N SER A 492 -5.90 29.37 13.42
CA SER A 492 -6.06 28.04 14.03
C SER A 492 -5.46 28.02 15.45
N ARG A 493 -6.04 27.17 16.31
CA ARG A 493 -5.55 27.00 17.68
C ARG A 493 -4.97 25.63 17.85
N ILE A 494 -3.80 25.54 18.49
CA ILE A 494 -3.15 24.31 18.90
C ILE A 494 -2.98 24.28 20.41
N THR A 495 -3.00 23.07 20.99
CA THR A 495 -2.71 22.86 22.41
C THR A 495 -1.51 21.93 22.59
N TRP A 496 -0.74 22.20 23.62
CA TRP A 496 0.45 21.41 23.93
C TRP A 496 0.79 21.51 25.43
N THR A 497 1.43 20.48 25.96
CA THR A 497 1.91 20.46 27.35
C THR A 497 3.44 20.48 27.32
N PRO A 498 4.12 21.41 28.04
CA PRO A 498 5.57 21.50 28.09
C PRO A 498 6.21 20.21 28.60
N ARG A 499 7.40 19.91 28.11
CA ARG A 499 8.20 18.76 28.58
C ARG A 499 8.88 18.97 29.95
N ARG A 500 8.84 20.20 30.44
CA ARG A 500 9.47 20.58 31.72
C ARG A 500 8.48 21.41 32.51
N TYR A 501 8.38 21.16 33.79
CA TYR A 501 7.76 22.08 34.73
C TYR A 501 8.63 23.33 34.87
N ALA A 502 8.02 24.51 34.89
CA ALA A 502 8.70 25.79 35.06
C ALA A 502 9.10 26.01 36.54
#